data_ca2642f9428623fe982aade1788e1431
#
_entry.id   ca2642f9428623fe982aade1788e1431
#
_cell.length_a   1.000
_cell.length_b   1.000
_cell.length_c   1.000
_cell.angle_alpha   90.00
_cell.angle_beta   90.00
_cell.angle_gamma   90.00
#
_symmetry.space_group_name_H-M   'P 1'
#
loop_
_entity.id
_entity.type
_entity.pdbx_description
1 polymer ?
#
loop_
_entity_poly.entity_id
_entity_poly.type
_entity_poly.pdbx_seq_one_letter_code
_entity_poly.pdbx_strand_id
1 'polypeptide(L)'
;SLKRVRAALEGEESEIRETAEAKTAQQAAAELGVERDQIAKSIIFQGQNSGEALLFITAGGNQVCPTKAATLAREPLLRAEAALVRAQTGFAIGGVAPIAHISAIRSFFDTRLMDFATVWAAAGTPRHVFSMAPARLLQKSGAQLSDFILENTQM
;
A
#
# COMPACT_ATOMS: atom_id res chain seq x y z
N SER A 1 -12.00 3.31 -6.45
CA SER A 1 -12.26 3.11 -7.87
C SER A 1 -11.10 3.64 -8.71
N LEU A 2 -10.94 3.07 -9.87
CA LEU A 2 -9.92 3.51 -10.82
C LEU A 2 -10.11 4.99 -11.18
N LYS A 3 -11.33 5.41 -11.34
CA LYS A 3 -11.66 6.82 -11.70
C LYS A 3 -11.11 7.79 -10.66
N ARG A 4 -11.24 7.46 -9.39
CA ARG A 4 -10.78 8.34 -8.32
C ARG A 4 -9.25 8.41 -8.26
N VAL A 5 -8.59 7.27 -8.46
CA VAL A 5 -7.13 7.23 -8.54
C VAL A 5 -6.65 8.00 -9.76
N ARG A 6 -7.29 7.81 -10.89
CA ARG A 6 -6.92 8.51 -12.12
C ARG A 6 -7.01 10.02 -11.95
N ALA A 7 -8.06 10.51 -11.28
CA ALA A 7 -8.20 11.93 -10.98
C ALA A 7 -7.07 12.43 -10.06
N ALA A 8 -6.71 11.63 -9.07
CA ALA A 8 -5.63 11.98 -8.14
C ALA A 8 -4.25 12.02 -8.81
N LEU A 9 -4.09 11.34 -9.94
CA LEU A 9 -2.82 11.28 -10.68
C LEU A 9 -2.70 12.36 -11.77
N GLU A 10 -3.70 13.20 -11.96
CA GLU A 10 -3.60 14.28 -12.94
C GLU A 10 -2.42 15.19 -12.62
N GLY A 11 -1.59 15.45 -13.64
CA GLY A 11 -0.41 16.29 -13.48
C GLY A 11 0.78 15.61 -12.87
N GLU A 12 0.67 14.33 -12.52
CA GLU A 12 1.76 13.54 -11.95
C GLU A 12 2.50 12.76 -13.03
N GLU A 13 3.80 12.54 -12.82
CA GLU A 13 4.57 11.61 -13.65
C GLU A 13 4.22 10.19 -13.22
N SER A 14 3.23 9.61 -13.86
CA SER A 14 2.68 8.30 -13.49
C SER A 14 2.08 7.64 -14.71
N GLU A 15 2.22 6.33 -14.78
CA GLU A 15 1.59 5.50 -15.79
C GLU A 15 0.56 4.62 -15.08
N ILE A 16 -0.64 4.51 -15.66
CA ILE A 16 -1.64 3.54 -15.21
C ILE A 16 -1.62 2.41 -16.23
N ARG A 17 -1.49 1.17 -15.74
CA ARG A 17 -1.44 0.00 -16.60
C ARG A 17 -2.46 -1.02 -16.13
N GLU A 18 -3.20 -1.61 -17.08
CA GLU A 18 -4.07 -2.73 -16.80
C GLU A 18 -3.25 -4.01 -16.80
N THR A 19 -3.49 -4.86 -15.82
CA THR A 19 -2.80 -6.14 -15.67
C THR A 19 -3.83 -7.25 -15.47
N ALA A 20 -3.40 -8.51 -15.58
CA ALA A 20 -4.22 -9.62 -15.10
C ALA A 20 -4.34 -9.49 -13.59
N GLU A 21 -5.41 -10.05 -13.01
CA GLU A 21 -5.59 -10.02 -11.57
C GLU A 21 -4.46 -10.78 -10.90
N ALA A 22 -3.53 -10.05 -10.27
CA ALA A 22 -2.41 -10.63 -9.57
C ALA A 22 -2.78 -10.87 -8.12
N LYS A 23 -2.57 -12.10 -7.64
CA LYS A 23 -2.88 -12.47 -6.26
C LYS A 23 -1.71 -12.22 -5.31
N THR A 24 -0.50 -12.02 -5.86
CA THR A 24 0.71 -11.79 -5.08
C THR A 24 1.54 -10.68 -5.71
N ALA A 25 2.40 -10.06 -4.89
CA ALA A 25 3.35 -9.07 -5.38
C ALA A 25 4.30 -9.68 -6.41
N GLN A 26 4.69 -10.96 -6.22
CA GLN A 26 5.55 -11.66 -7.16
C GLN A 26 4.92 -11.77 -8.54
N GLN A 27 3.63 -12.09 -8.61
CA GLN A 27 2.91 -12.18 -9.88
C GLN A 27 2.81 -10.81 -10.56
N ALA A 28 2.51 -9.77 -9.79
CA ALA A 28 2.44 -8.42 -10.33
C ALA A 28 3.79 -7.98 -10.87
N ALA A 29 4.86 -8.23 -10.14
CA ALA A 29 6.22 -7.87 -10.55
C ALA A 29 6.61 -8.59 -11.84
N ALA A 30 6.31 -9.88 -11.95
CA ALA A 30 6.61 -10.68 -13.13
C ALA A 30 5.90 -10.10 -14.37
N GLU A 31 4.63 -9.75 -14.24
CA GLU A 31 3.87 -9.20 -15.35
C GLU A 31 4.38 -7.82 -15.78
N LEU A 32 4.78 -7.01 -14.81
CA LEU A 32 5.31 -5.66 -15.10
C LEU A 32 6.77 -5.67 -15.51
N GLY A 33 7.48 -6.78 -15.33
CA GLY A 33 8.89 -6.87 -15.67
C GLY A 33 9.77 -6.09 -14.68
N VAL A 34 9.39 -6.04 -13.41
CA VAL A 34 10.12 -5.31 -12.37
C VAL A 34 10.46 -6.25 -11.22
N GLU A 35 11.27 -5.76 -10.27
CA GLU A 35 11.58 -6.52 -9.07
C GLU A 35 10.38 -6.56 -8.12
N ARG A 36 10.26 -7.66 -7.36
CA ARG A 36 9.17 -7.82 -6.41
C ARG A 36 9.05 -6.65 -5.43
N ASP A 37 10.20 -6.14 -4.95
CA ASP A 37 10.21 -5.06 -3.98
C ASP A 37 9.86 -3.70 -4.58
N GLN A 38 9.71 -3.60 -5.91
CA GLN A 38 9.17 -2.40 -6.55
C GLN A 38 7.64 -2.35 -6.48
N ILE A 39 7.01 -3.41 -6.01
CA ILE A 39 5.56 -3.43 -5.78
C ILE A 39 5.30 -2.87 -4.39
N ALA A 40 4.56 -1.79 -4.32
CA ALA A 40 4.14 -1.17 -3.07
C ALA A 40 2.75 -1.72 -2.72
N LYS A 41 2.73 -2.77 -1.91
CA LYS A 41 1.47 -3.42 -1.55
C LYS A 41 0.83 -2.72 -0.35
N SER A 42 -0.50 -2.61 -0.40
CA SER A 42 -1.29 -1.96 0.65
C SER A 42 -1.77 -3.01 1.65
N ILE A 43 -1.20 -3.00 2.84
CA ILE A 43 -1.59 -3.90 3.92
C ILE A 43 -2.37 -3.08 4.93
N ILE A 44 -3.59 -3.50 5.23
CA ILE A 44 -4.48 -2.75 6.11
C ILE A 44 -4.79 -3.55 7.36
N PHE A 45 -4.66 -2.88 8.50
CA PHE A 45 -5.09 -3.39 9.79
C PHE A 45 -6.15 -2.47 10.37
N GLN A 46 -6.85 -2.98 11.39
CA GLN A 46 -7.83 -2.23 12.15
C GLN A 46 -7.32 -2.05 13.57
N GLY A 47 -7.36 -0.82 14.07
CA GLY A 47 -7.02 -0.55 15.45
C GLY A 47 -8.06 -1.16 16.40
N GLN A 48 -7.59 -1.92 17.39
CA GLN A 48 -8.49 -2.60 18.32
C GLN A 48 -9.29 -1.59 19.15
N ASN A 49 -8.67 -0.48 19.54
CA ASN A 49 -9.29 0.51 20.38
C ASN A 49 -10.01 1.60 19.59
N SER A 50 -9.40 2.08 18.52
CA SER A 50 -9.96 3.17 17.71
C SER A 50 -11.01 2.69 16.70
N GLY A 51 -10.92 1.45 16.26
CA GLY A 51 -11.74 0.95 15.17
C GLY A 51 -11.36 1.51 13.80
N GLU A 52 -10.26 2.26 13.71
CA GLU A 52 -9.85 2.91 12.48
C GLU A 52 -8.96 2.00 11.63
N ALA A 53 -9.06 2.14 10.32
CA ALA A 53 -8.16 1.48 9.40
C ALA A 53 -6.78 2.16 9.43
N LEU A 54 -5.72 1.37 9.37
CA LEU A 54 -4.35 1.86 9.24
C LEU A 54 -3.71 1.15 8.05
N LEU A 55 -2.97 1.92 7.25
CA LEU A 55 -2.38 1.43 6.00
C LEU A 55 -0.86 1.33 6.16
N PHE A 56 -0.32 0.17 5.80
CA PHE A 56 1.13 -0.06 5.77
C PHE A 56 1.53 -0.34 4.31
N ILE A 57 2.14 0.66 3.68
CA ILE A 57 2.59 0.58 2.29
C ILE A 57 3.93 -0.16 2.30
N THR A 58 3.93 -1.40 1.85
CA THR A 58 4.98 -2.38 2.12
C THR A 58 5.60 -2.87 0.82
N ALA A 59 6.94 -2.95 0.76
CA ALA A 59 7.63 -3.53 -0.40
C ALA A 59 7.22 -4.99 -0.57
N GLY A 60 7.09 -5.42 -1.82
CA GLY A 60 6.47 -6.70 -2.15
C GLY A 60 7.11 -7.93 -1.52
N GLY A 61 8.41 -7.89 -1.26
CA GLY A 61 9.12 -9.00 -0.60
C GLY A 61 9.12 -8.96 0.91
N ASN A 62 8.61 -7.88 1.50
CA ASN A 62 8.61 -7.69 2.94
C ASN A 62 7.26 -8.04 3.56
N GLN A 63 7.29 -8.29 4.86
CA GLN A 63 6.07 -8.55 5.64
C GLN A 63 6.04 -7.60 6.82
N VAL A 64 4.82 -7.23 7.23
CA VAL A 64 4.62 -6.37 8.39
C VAL A 64 4.88 -7.16 9.67
N CYS A 65 5.70 -6.60 10.56
CA CYS A 65 5.91 -7.14 11.90
C CYS A 65 4.77 -6.65 12.80
N PRO A 66 3.94 -7.54 13.34
CA PRO A 66 2.80 -7.13 14.15
C PRO A 66 3.18 -6.26 15.36
N THR A 67 4.29 -6.59 16.02
CA THR A 67 4.75 -5.83 17.19
C THR A 67 5.16 -4.40 16.83
N LYS A 68 5.96 -4.27 15.75
CA LYS A 68 6.40 -2.95 15.29
C LYS A 68 5.20 -2.11 14.82
N ALA A 69 4.28 -2.75 14.09
CA ALA A 69 3.10 -2.06 13.58
C ALA A 69 2.21 -1.56 14.71
N ALA A 70 1.99 -2.38 15.75
CA ALA A 70 1.19 -1.98 16.91
C ALA A 70 1.84 -0.82 17.65
N THR A 71 3.17 -0.81 17.77
CA THR A 71 3.90 0.28 18.40
C THR A 71 3.69 1.59 17.64
N LEU A 72 3.77 1.56 16.32
CA LEU A 72 3.53 2.74 15.49
C LEU A 72 2.07 3.20 15.59
N ALA A 73 1.15 2.26 15.61
CA ALA A 73 -0.28 2.56 15.70
C ALA A 73 -0.68 3.06 17.10
N ARG A 74 0.12 2.76 18.13
CA ARG A 74 -0.14 3.05 19.53
C ARG A 74 -1.37 2.31 20.06
N GLU A 75 -1.65 1.14 19.51
CA GLU A 75 -2.73 0.26 19.94
C GLU A 75 -2.56 -1.12 19.32
N PRO A 76 -3.14 -2.15 19.93
CA PRO A 76 -3.16 -3.46 19.29
C PRO A 76 -3.90 -3.42 17.96
N LEU A 77 -3.45 -4.22 17.02
CA LEU A 77 -4.02 -4.26 15.69
C LEU A 77 -4.74 -5.58 15.44
N LEU A 78 -5.86 -5.49 14.75
CA LEU A 78 -6.65 -6.63 14.32
C LEU A 78 -6.63 -6.69 12.80
N ARG A 79 -6.99 -7.85 12.26
CA ARG A 79 -7.23 -7.99 10.84
C ARG A 79 -8.39 -7.07 10.45
N ALA A 80 -8.21 -6.28 9.40
CA ALA A 80 -9.26 -5.37 8.93
C ALA A 80 -10.36 -6.16 8.21
N GLU A 81 -11.61 -5.86 8.55
CA GLU A 81 -12.75 -6.43 7.87
C GLU A 81 -12.99 -5.73 6.53
N ALA A 82 -13.47 -6.48 5.54
CA ALA A 82 -13.70 -5.96 4.19
C ALA A 82 -14.64 -4.74 4.20
N ALA A 83 -15.67 -4.77 5.02
CA ALA A 83 -16.62 -3.65 5.11
C ALA A 83 -15.96 -2.39 5.64
N LEU A 84 -15.07 -2.52 6.63
CA LEU A 84 -14.32 -1.39 7.18
C LEU A 84 -13.37 -0.79 6.12
N VAL A 85 -12.67 -1.66 5.42
CA VAL A 85 -11.73 -1.22 4.37
C VAL A 85 -12.49 -0.40 3.32
N ARG A 86 -13.61 -0.93 2.84
CA ARG A 86 -14.41 -0.22 1.84
C ARG A 86 -14.97 1.09 2.39
N ALA A 87 -15.47 1.08 3.63
CA ALA A 87 -16.09 2.28 4.23
C ALA A 87 -15.08 3.40 4.44
N GLN A 88 -13.86 3.09 4.85
CA GLN A 88 -12.87 4.10 5.20
C GLN A 88 -11.95 4.47 4.04
N THR A 89 -11.60 3.54 3.16
CA THR A 89 -10.72 3.84 2.03
C THR A 89 -11.48 4.16 0.75
N GLY A 90 -12.68 3.64 0.60
CA GLY A 90 -13.44 3.74 -0.64
C GLY A 90 -13.06 2.68 -1.67
N PHE A 91 -12.17 1.74 -1.33
CA PHE A 91 -11.72 0.67 -2.21
C PHE A 91 -12.06 -0.67 -1.62
N ALA A 92 -12.25 -1.66 -2.50
CA ALA A 92 -12.41 -3.04 -2.08
C ALA A 92 -11.05 -3.65 -1.74
N ILE A 93 -11.02 -4.63 -0.84
CA ILE A 93 -9.84 -5.44 -0.59
C ILE A 93 -9.34 -6.03 -1.92
N GLY A 94 -8.03 -6.00 -2.12
CA GLY A 94 -7.41 -6.45 -3.37
C GLY A 94 -7.13 -5.33 -4.35
N GLY A 95 -7.78 -4.18 -4.19
CA GLY A 95 -7.58 -3.03 -5.06
C GLY A 95 -7.33 -1.73 -4.32
N VAL A 96 -6.91 -1.80 -3.05
CA VAL A 96 -6.72 -0.59 -2.24
C VAL A 96 -5.49 0.16 -2.71
N ALA A 97 -5.72 1.35 -3.25
CA ALA A 97 -4.63 2.25 -3.61
C ALA A 97 -4.04 2.91 -2.36
N PRO A 98 -2.75 3.28 -2.39
CA PRO A 98 -2.14 3.99 -1.26
C PRO A 98 -2.50 5.47 -1.21
N ILE A 99 -3.27 5.95 -2.17
CA ILE A 99 -3.70 7.35 -2.31
C ILE A 99 -5.21 7.40 -2.59
N ALA A 100 -5.77 8.58 -2.60
CA ALA A 100 -7.15 8.85 -3.01
C ALA A 100 -8.20 8.17 -2.11
N HIS A 101 -7.91 8.03 -0.82
CA HIS A 101 -8.87 7.51 0.14
C HIS A 101 -9.99 8.51 0.40
N ILE A 102 -11.19 8.00 0.70
CA ILE A 102 -12.34 8.87 1.00
C ILE A 102 -12.30 9.44 2.41
N SER A 103 -11.50 8.86 3.29
CA SER A 103 -11.25 9.36 4.65
C SER A 103 -9.75 9.49 4.85
N ALA A 104 -9.36 10.30 5.83
CA ALA A 104 -7.95 10.36 6.21
C ALA A 104 -7.54 9.03 6.86
N ILE A 105 -6.59 8.34 6.29
CA ILE A 105 -6.09 7.05 6.77
C ILE A 105 -4.65 7.24 7.26
N ARG A 106 -4.39 6.89 8.51
CA ARG A 106 -3.02 6.89 9.03
C ARG A 106 -2.23 5.86 8.24
N SER A 107 -1.15 6.31 7.61
CA SER A 107 -0.38 5.49 6.68
C SER A 107 1.09 5.49 7.04
N PHE A 108 1.73 4.36 6.83
CA PHE A 108 3.14 4.13 7.09
C PHE A 108 3.79 3.57 5.83
N PHE A 109 5.05 3.93 5.61
CA PHE A 109 5.73 3.68 4.33
C PHE A 109 7.03 2.92 4.59
N ASP A 110 7.19 1.78 3.93
CA ASP A 110 8.37 0.93 4.04
C ASP A 110 9.58 1.63 3.41
N THR A 111 10.66 1.76 4.18
CA THR A 111 11.89 2.41 3.72
C THR A 111 12.50 1.71 2.51
N ARG A 112 12.29 0.40 2.37
CA ARG A 112 12.81 -0.36 1.23
C ARG A 112 12.34 0.20 -0.12
N LEU A 113 11.13 0.74 -0.17
CA LEU A 113 10.58 1.30 -1.39
C LEU A 113 11.39 2.50 -1.90
N MET A 114 12.10 3.18 -1.01
CA MET A 114 12.91 4.34 -1.39
C MET A 114 14.17 3.96 -2.17
N ASP A 115 14.52 2.68 -2.21
CA ASP A 115 15.73 2.20 -2.91
C ASP A 115 15.56 2.16 -4.43
N PHE A 116 14.36 2.38 -4.93
CA PHE A 116 14.05 2.28 -6.36
C PHE A 116 13.75 3.64 -6.98
N ALA A 117 13.96 3.76 -8.27
CA ALA A 117 13.57 4.97 -9.00
C ALA A 117 12.06 5.03 -9.22
N THR A 118 11.42 3.87 -9.34
CA THR A 118 9.98 3.76 -9.61
C THR A 118 9.41 2.59 -8.82
N VAL A 119 8.23 2.80 -8.24
CA VAL A 119 7.45 1.74 -7.61
C VAL A 119 6.07 1.68 -8.24
N TRP A 120 5.38 0.55 -8.06
CA TRP A 120 4.06 0.29 -8.63
C TRP A 120 3.08 -0.07 -7.51
N ALA A 121 1.90 0.51 -7.56
CA ALA A 121 0.86 0.29 -6.54
C ALA A 121 -0.50 0.08 -7.20
N ALA A 122 -1.43 -0.49 -6.44
CA ALA A 122 -2.79 -0.70 -6.92
C ALA A 122 -3.45 0.65 -7.23
N ALA A 123 -4.17 0.69 -8.35
CA ALA A 123 -4.84 1.90 -8.83
C ALA A 123 -6.35 1.86 -8.59
N GLY A 124 -6.77 1.19 -7.53
CA GLY A 124 -8.18 1.18 -7.12
C GLY A 124 -8.98 -0.01 -7.58
N THR A 125 -8.37 -0.93 -8.33
CA THR A 125 -8.98 -2.20 -8.74
C THR A 125 -7.93 -3.29 -8.70
N PRO A 126 -8.34 -4.58 -8.67
CA PRO A 126 -7.35 -5.68 -8.71
C PRO A 126 -6.61 -5.82 -10.04
N ARG A 127 -7.02 -5.08 -11.07
CA ARG A 127 -6.49 -5.21 -12.43
C ARG A 127 -5.76 -3.97 -12.93
N HIS A 128 -5.61 -2.96 -12.11
CA HIS A 128 -4.95 -1.72 -12.50
C HIS A 128 -3.89 -1.34 -11.49
N VAL A 129 -2.74 -0.92 -12.00
CA VAL A 129 -1.63 -0.44 -11.18
C VAL A 129 -1.16 0.91 -11.73
N PHE A 130 -0.48 1.67 -10.89
CA PHE A 130 0.15 2.91 -11.34
C PHE A 130 1.59 2.97 -10.86
N SER A 131 2.42 3.64 -11.64
CA SER A 131 3.83 3.86 -11.31
C SER A 131 4.02 5.24 -10.72
N MET A 132 5.00 5.38 -9.83
CA MET A 132 5.39 6.67 -9.29
C MET A 132 6.77 6.58 -8.66
N ALA A 133 7.51 7.69 -8.65
CA ALA A 133 8.73 7.78 -7.86
C ALA A 133 8.38 7.61 -6.38
N PRO A 134 9.12 6.82 -5.61
CA PRO A 134 8.74 6.53 -4.22
C PRO A 134 8.70 7.79 -3.34
N ALA A 135 9.58 8.76 -3.54
CA ALA A 135 9.54 10.00 -2.77
C ALA A 135 8.23 10.77 -3.02
N ARG A 136 7.74 10.76 -4.26
CA ARG A 136 6.48 11.42 -4.58
C ARG A 136 5.30 10.66 -4.01
N LEU A 137 5.35 9.32 -4.06
CA LEU A 137 4.29 8.49 -3.48
C LEU A 137 4.22 8.69 -1.96
N LEU A 138 5.37 8.73 -1.30
CA LEU A 138 5.44 9.00 0.13
C LEU A 138 4.74 10.33 0.46
N GLN A 139 5.06 11.38 -0.28
CA GLN A 139 4.47 12.71 -0.09
C GLN A 139 2.97 12.69 -0.38
N LYS A 140 2.57 12.11 -1.49
CA LYS A 140 1.18 12.13 -1.95
C LYS A 140 0.27 11.29 -1.07
N SER A 141 0.77 10.19 -0.54
CA SER A 141 0.01 9.33 0.37
C SER A 141 -0.14 9.92 1.76
N GLY A 142 0.69 10.89 2.12
CA GLY A 142 0.73 11.42 3.48
C GLY A 142 1.28 10.42 4.48
N ALA A 143 1.92 9.36 4.02
CA ALA A 143 2.43 8.31 4.89
C ALA A 143 3.69 8.76 5.63
N GLN A 144 3.92 8.10 6.76
CA GLN A 144 5.13 8.30 7.56
C GLN A 144 6.14 7.20 7.24
N LEU A 145 7.36 7.60 6.87
CA LEU A 145 8.44 6.66 6.62
C LEU A 145 8.79 6.00 7.96
N SER A 146 8.70 4.67 8.03
CA SER A 146 8.78 3.96 9.31
C SER A 146 9.36 2.57 9.15
N ASP A 147 9.88 2.04 10.26
CA ASP A 147 10.30 0.64 10.32
C ASP A 147 9.18 -0.20 10.95
N PHE A 148 8.53 -1.02 10.13
CA PHE A 148 7.51 -1.95 10.59
C PHE A 148 7.70 -3.34 9.98
N ILE A 149 8.89 -3.60 9.47
CA ILE A 149 9.16 -4.80 8.69
C ILE A 149 9.64 -5.93 9.59
N LEU A 150 9.07 -7.12 9.34
CA LEU A 150 9.51 -8.34 10.00
C LEU A 150 10.92 -8.68 9.52
N GLU A 151 11.86 -8.73 10.45
CA GLU A 151 13.22 -9.10 10.12
C GLU A 151 13.30 -10.58 9.83
N ASN A 152 13.93 -10.90 8.71
CA ASN A 152 14.15 -12.28 8.33
C ASN A 152 15.50 -12.71 8.91
N THR A 153 15.45 -13.17 10.17
CA THR A 153 16.67 -13.66 10.81
C THR A 153 16.97 -15.05 10.28
N GLN A 154 18.03 -15.15 9.52
CA GLN A 154 18.57 -16.42 9.05
C GLN A 154 19.45 -16.98 10.14
N MET A 155 19.08 -18.14 10.61
CA MET A 155 19.81 -18.78 11.69
C MET A 155 20.56 -19.99 11.16
#